data_0155fa032362adc7c9a9481a3008e707
#
_entry.id   0155fa032362adc7c9a9481a3008e707
#
_cell.length_a   1.000
_cell.length_b   1.000
_cell.length_c   1.000
_cell.angle_alpha   90.00
_cell.angle_beta   90.00
_cell.angle_gamma   90.00
#
_symmetry.space_group_name_H-M   'P 1'
#
loop_
_entity.id
_entity.type
_entity.pdbx_description
1 polymer ?
#
loop_
_entity_poly.entity_id
_entity_poly.type
_entity_poly.pdbx_seq_one_letter_code
_entity_poly.pdbx_strand_id
1 'polypeptide(L)'
;MPRDHASSRNTRLRIADVAARLISVDGIDDFALAKRKAARQIGAAETRNLPTNEEVEAALEAYQQLYQADEAELRLAHLRKHALDMMRDLKRFNPQLSGAVLNGHVGRYCGIDLHLFTDSGKDVELFLLNNGLDYQPGQRRIYRGSEQQTIPVFVVTTEDAEFSISIFTPIDLRLSLRSTPRGKPFRHAGLKALSAARGQKNPDSEGMA
;
A
#
# COMPACT_ATOMS: atom_id res chain seq x y z
N MET A 1 18.27 -8.54 45.58
CA MET A 1 17.98 -9.55 44.56
C MET A 1 17.04 -8.99 43.45
N PRO A 2 17.46 -7.99 42.56
CA PRO A 2 16.59 -7.45 41.50
C PRO A 2 16.74 -8.11 40.12
N ARG A 3 17.75 -8.97 39.92
CA ARG A 3 18.05 -9.53 38.57
C ARG A 3 17.10 -10.63 38.09
N ASP A 4 16.50 -11.41 39.01
CA ASP A 4 15.63 -12.53 38.63
C ASP A 4 14.26 -12.10 38.11
N HIS A 5 13.70 -11.00 38.63
CA HIS A 5 12.40 -10.48 38.16
C HIS A 5 12.46 -9.88 36.74
N ALA A 6 13.56 -9.22 36.39
CA ALA A 6 13.75 -8.66 35.06
C ALA A 6 13.93 -9.77 33.99
N SER A 7 14.70 -10.81 34.31
CA SER A 7 14.90 -11.99 33.46
C SER A 7 13.59 -12.75 33.23
N SER A 8 12.82 -12.97 34.31
CA SER A 8 11.53 -13.66 34.24
C SER A 8 10.48 -12.87 33.42
N ARG A 9 10.43 -11.54 33.56
CA ARG A 9 9.54 -10.68 32.75
C ARG A 9 9.93 -10.71 31.28
N ASN A 10 11.21 -10.64 30.96
CA ASN A 10 11.69 -10.70 29.57
C ASN A 10 11.36 -12.04 28.91
N THR A 11 11.55 -13.14 29.62
CA THR A 11 11.17 -14.49 29.16
C THR A 11 9.67 -14.58 28.88
N ARG A 12 8.83 -14.02 29.74
CA ARG A 12 7.37 -13.99 29.60
C ARG A 12 6.93 -13.21 28.35
N LEU A 13 7.50 -12.02 28.10
CA LEU A 13 7.25 -11.23 26.90
C LEU A 13 7.67 -11.99 25.62
N ARG A 14 8.86 -12.60 25.63
CA ARG A 14 9.32 -13.41 24.49
C ARG A 14 8.41 -14.61 24.20
N ILE A 15 7.83 -15.25 25.25
CA ILE A 15 6.82 -16.29 25.03
C ILE A 15 5.57 -15.71 24.39
N ALA A 16 5.10 -14.52 24.80
CA ALA A 16 3.95 -13.87 24.22
C ALA A 16 4.17 -13.57 22.73
N ASP A 17 5.32 -13.01 22.36
CA ASP A 17 5.67 -12.68 20.97
C ASP A 17 5.73 -13.94 20.09
N VAL A 18 6.37 -15.01 20.56
CA VAL A 18 6.45 -16.27 19.81
C VAL A 18 5.08 -16.95 19.72
N ALA A 19 4.26 -16.89 20.78
CA ALA A 19 2.90 -17.42 20.76
C ALA A 19 2.02 -16.65 19.77
N ALA A 20 2.10 -15.32 19.74
CA ALA A 20 1.41 -14.47 18.79
C ALA A 20 1.76 -14.84 17.34
N ARG A 21 3.04 -15.07 17.05
CA ARG A 21 3.49 -15.53 15.74
C ARG A 21 2.92 -16.91 15.37
N LEU A 22 2.93 -17.88 16.31
CA LEU A 22 2.38 -19.21 16.09
C LEU A 22 0.85 -19.17 15.81
N ILE A 23 0.12 -18.27 16.49
CA ILE A 23 -1.30 -18.04 16.26
C ILE A 23 -1.50 -17.45 14.84
N SER A 24 -0.74 -16.40 14.51
CA SER A 24 -0.92 -15.67 13.25
C SER A 24 -0.47 -16.46 12.01
N VAL A 25 0.65 -17.18 12.08
CA VAL A 25 1.28 -17.86 10.94
C VAL A 25 0.87 -19.32 10.84
N ASP A 26 0.90 -20.04 11.96
CA ASP A 26 0.63 -21.50 12.01
C ASP A 26 -0.88 -21.80 12.20
N GLY A 27 -1.72 -20.78 12.40
CA GLY A 27 -3.17 -20.94 12.59
C GLY A 27 -3.55 -21.67 13.88
N ILE A 28 -2.79 -21.50 14.97
CA ILE A 28 -3.08 -22.15 16.26
C ILE A 28 -4.14 -21.34 17.00
N ASP A 29 -5.39 -21.79 17.06
CA ASP A 29 -6.49 -21.08 17.74
C ASP A 29 -6.44 -21.21 19.28
N ASP A 30 -5.79 -22.26 19.81
CA ASP A 30 -5.68 -22.51 21.25
C ASP A 30 -4.49 -21.75 21.86
N PHE A 31 -4.78 -20.69 22.62
CA PHE A 31 -3.80 -19.88 23.34
C PHE A 31 -2.93 -20.70 24.31
N ALA A 32 -3.49 -21.72 24.99
CA ALA A 32 -2.73 -22.54 25.91
C ALA A 32 -1.71 -23.43 25.17
N LEU A 33 -2.09 -23.94 24.02
CA LEU A 33 -1.21 -24.68 23.12
C LEU A 33 -0.11 -23.80 22.55
N ALA A 34 -0.47 -22.61 22.05
CA ALA A 34 0.47 -21.63 21.50
C ALA A 34 1.54 -21.22 22.55
N LYS A 35 1.12 -20.89 23.78
CA LYS A 35 2.04 -20.55 24.90
C LYS A 35 2.99 -21.66 25.23
N ARG A 36 2.54 -22.91 25.34
CA ARG A 36 3.38 -24.08 25.61
C ARG A 36 4.38 -24.35 24.50
N LYS A 37 3.93 -24.23 23.24
CA LYS A 37 4.79 -24.44 22.08
C LYS A 37 5.84 -23.33 21.98
N ALA A 38 5.45 -22.07 22.23
CA ALA A 38 6.34 -20.92 22.29
C ALA A 38 7.42 -21.09 23.41
N ALA A 39 7.01 -21.48 24.62
CA ALA A 39 7.94 -21.70 25.73
C ALA A 39 8.99 -22.77 25.39
N ARG A 40 8.60 -23.85 24.71
CA ARG A 40 9.54 -24.88 24.24
C ARG A 40 10.52 -24.35 23.21
N GLN A 41 10.04 -23.54 22.23
CA GLN A 41 10.90 -22.98 21.19
C GLN A 41 12.00 -22.06 21.73
N ILE A 42 11.71 -21.29 22.79
CA ILE A 42 12.71 -20.40 23.39
C ILE A 42 13.55 -21.05 24.49
N GLY A 43 13.41 -22.36 24.68
CA GLY A 43 14.16 -23.11 25.72
C GLY A 43 13.67 -22.90 27.16
N ALA A 44 12.42 -22.42 27.34
CA ALA A 44 11.81 -22.14 28.65
C ALA A 44 10.63 -23.10 28.96
N ALA A 45 10.71 -24.36 28.52
CA ALA A 45 9.62 -25.34 28.64
C ALA A 45 9.13 -25.53 30.09
N GLU A 46 10.04 -25.45 31.08
CA GLU A 46 9.76 -25.65 32.49
C GLU A 46 9.31 -24.39 33.24
N THR A 47 9.10 -23.28 32.51
CA THR A 47 8.70 -22.02 33.14
C THR A 47 7.29 -22.11 33.72
N ARG A 48 7.12 -21.65 34.96
CA ARG A 48 5.82 -21.44 35.62
C ARG A 48 5.25 -20.06 35.30
N ASN A 49 6.02 -19.15 34.66
CA ASN A 49 5.65 -17.78 34.38
C ASN A 49 5.24 -17.62 32.92
N LEU A 50 4.19 -18.33 32.51
CA LEU A 50 3.60 -18.16 31.19
C LEU A 50 2.85 -16.81 31.07
N PRO A 51 2.80 -16.20 29.87
CA PRO A 51 2.02 -14.97 29.64
C PRO A 51 0.52 -15.20 29.84
N THR A 52 -0.19 -14.16 30.23
CA THR A 52 -1.67 -14.16 30.24
C THR A 52 -2.24 -14.20 28.83
N ASN A 53 -3.54 -14.38 28.69
CA ASN A 53 -4.16 -14.30 27.35
C ASN A 53 -4.09 -12.88 26.82
N GLU A 54 -4.34 -11.87 27.67
CA GLU A 54 -4.27 -10.46 27.32
C GLU A 54 -2.87 -10.05 26.84
N GLU A 55 -1.82 -10.61 27.42
CA GLU A 55 -0.44 -10.35 26.96
C GLU A 55 -0.17 -10.96 25.58
N VAL A 56 -0.74 -12.13 25.31
CA VAL A 56 -0.62 -12.76 23.97
C VAL A 56 -1.49 -12.02 22.95
N GLU A 57 -2.68 -11.58 23.34
CA GLU A 57 -3.55 -10.74 22.48
C GLU A 57 -2.87 -9.43 22.11
N ALA A 58 -2.29 -8.72 23.07
CA ALA A 58 -1.55 -7.48 22.81
C ALA A 58 -0.34 -7.71 21.88
N ALA A 59 0.40 -8.83 22.08
CA ALA A 59 1.50 -9.22 21.19
C ALA A 59 0.99 -9.60 19.79
N LEU A 60 -0.19 -10.23 19.69
CA LEU A 60 -0.82 -10.58 18.42
C LEU A 60 -1.26 -9.34 17.63
N GLU A 61 -1.86 -8.37 18.31
CA GLU A 61 -2.22 -7.08 17.70
C GLU A 61 -0.97 -6.34 17.19
N ALA A 62 0.09 -6.26 18.00
CA ALA A 62 1.35 -5.64 17.60
C ALA A 62 1.99 -6.35 16.40
N TYR A 63 1.98 -7.69 16.39
CA TYR A 63 2.47 -8.51 15.30
C TYR A 63 1.67 -8.27 14.01
N GLN A 64 0.34 -8.28 14.11
CA GLN A 64 -0.53 -8.03 12.96
C GLN A 64 -0.36 -6.62 12.40
N GLN A 65 -0.23 -5.60 13.26
CA GLN A 65 0.03 -4.23 12.82
C GLN A 65 1.36 -4.09 12.09
N LEU A 66 2.42 -4.73 12.59
CA LEU A 66 3.74 -4.73 11.97
C LEU A 66 3.72 -5.41 10.59
N TYR A 67 3.11 -6.59 10.50
CA TYR A 67 2.98 -7.32 9.23
C TYR A 67 2.10 -6.62 8.22
N GLN A 68 1.01 -5.98 8.66
CA GLN A 68 0.16 -5.17 7.77
C GLN A 68 0.92 -3.94 7.24
N ALA A 69 1.79 -3.34 8.05
CA ALA A 69 2.63 -2.23 7.61
C ALA A 69 3.65 -2.68 6.55
N ASP A 70 4.36 -3.80 6.78
CA ASP A 70 5.32 -4.37 5.83
C ASP A 70 4.65 -4.80 4.52
N GLU A 71 3.50 -5.48 4.60
CA GLU A 71 2.70 -5.85 3.42
C GLU A 71 2.22 -4.62 2.64
N ALA A 72 1.79 -3.56 3.34
CA ALA A 72 1.36 -2.31 2.71
C ALA A 72 2.53 -1.60 2.02
N GLU A 73 3.73 -1.60 2.61
CA GLU A 73 4.93 -1.02 2.00
C GLU A 73 5.37 -1.80 0.74
N LEU A 74 5.41 -3.13 0.82
CA LEU A 74 5.71 -3.98 -0.33
C LEU A 74 4.70 -3.79 -1.45
N ARG A 75 3.41 -3.74 -1.12
CA ARG A 75 2.32 -3.47 -2.08
C ARG A 75 2.46 -2.09 -2.70
N LEU A 76 2.75 -1.07 -1.91
CA LEU A 76 2.98 0.29 -2.39
C LEU A 76 4.16 0.36 -3.37
N ALA A 77 5.27 -0.32 -3.05
CA ALA A 77 6.44 -0.40 -3.93
C ALA A 77 6.10 -1.11 -5.25
N HIS A 78 5.33 -2.20 -5.19
CA HIS A 78 4.83 -2.94 -6.35
C HIS A 78 3.94 -2.04 -7.24
N LEU A 79 2.89 -1.42 -6.66
CA LEU A 79 1.99 -0.55 -7.40
C LEU A 79 2.71 0.67 -8.01
N ARG A 80 3.68 1.27 -7.31
CA ARG A 80 4.50 2.37 -7.83
C ARG A 80 5.37 1.95 -9.02
N LYS A 81 5.90 0.72 -9.00
CA LYS A 81 6.65 0.17 -10.14
C LYS A 81 5.74 0.08 -11.36
N HIS A 82 4.58 -0.56 -11.24
CA HIS A 82 3.63 -0.71 -12.33
C HIS A 82 3.05 0.62 -12.82
N ALA A 83 2.81 1.57 -11.89
CA ALA A 83 2.45 2.94 -12.25
C ALA A 83 3.50 3.60 -13.15
N LEU A 84 4.78 3.49 -12.79
CA LEU A 84 5.88 4.05 -13.58
C LEU A 84 6.00 3.40 -14.96
N ASP A 85 5.83 2.09 -15.07
CA ASP A 85 5.92 1.36 -16.32
C ASP A 85 4.76 1.79 -17.25
N MET A 86 3.52 1.76 -16.78
CA MET A 86 2.36 2.25 -17.54
C MET A 86 2.49 3.74 -17.93
N MET A 87 3.02 4.59 -17.05
CA MET A 87 3.26 6.00 -17.37
C MET A 87 4.33 6.21 -18.44
N ARG A 88 5.32 5.33 -18.57
CA ARG A 88 6.31 5.36 -19.66
C ARG A 88 5.67 5.03 -21.00
N ASP A 89 4.80 4.02 -21.02
CA ASP A 89 4.08 3.61 -22.22
C ASP A 89 3.13 4.72 -22.69
N LEU A 90 2.45 5.37 -21.74
CA LEU A 90 1.51 6.46 -21.97
C LEU A 90 2.17 7.85 -22.07
N LYS A 91 3.51 7.94 -22.15
CA LYS A 91 4.27 9.21 -22.08
C LYS A 91 3.76 10.31 -22.99
N ARG A 92 3.30 9.96 -24.19
CA ARG A 92 2.77 10.93 -25.16
C ARG A 92 1.50 11.66 -24.72
N PHE A 93 0.76 11.12 -23.73
CA PHE A 93 -0.45 11.68 -23.18
C PHE A 93 -0.25 12.42 -21.86
N ASN A 94 0.99 12.79 -21.53
CA ASN A 94 1.35 13.52 -20.30
C ASN A 94 0.76 12.89 -19.01
N PRO A 95 1.11 11.63 -18.69
CA PRO A 95 0.57 10.93 -17.54
C PRO A 95 1.04 11.51 -16.21
N GLN A 96 0.12 11.57 -15.25
CA GLN A 96 0.37 11.98 -13.88
C GLN A 96 -0.20 10.91 -12.94
N LEU A 97 0.60 10.42 -12.00
CA LEU A 97 0.11 9.57 -10.91
C LEU A 97 -0.71 10.41 -9.92
N SER A 98 -1.81 9.89 -9.45
CA SER A 98 -2.69 10.51 -8.47
C SER A 98 -3.18 9.48 -7.42
N GLY A 99 -4.05 9.90 -6.53
CA GLY A 99 -4.76 9.00 -5.61
C GLY A 99 -3.91 8.36 -4.51
N ALA A 100 -4.33 7.17 -4.11
CA ALA A 100 -3.81 6.47 -2.94
C ALA A 100 -2.34 6.05 -3.09
N VAL A 101 -1.94 5.58 -4.28
CA VAL A 101 -0.55 5.15 -4.55
C VAL A 101 0.43 6.31 -4.47
N LEU A 102 0.04 7.51 -4.96
CA LEU A 102 0.84 8.72 -4.81
C LEU A 102 0.97 9.13 -3.34
N ASN A 103 -0.14 9.07 -2.60
CA ASN A 103 -0.20 9.50 -1.20
C ASN A 103 0.41 8.48 -0.22
N GLY A 104 0.74 7.27 -0.65
CA GLY A 104 1.32 6.23 0.19
C GLY A 104 0.31 5.44 1.04
N HIS A 105 -0.99 5.58 0.77
CA HIS A 105 -2.05 4.92 1.54
C HIS A 105 -2.74 3.85 0.70
N VAL A 106 -2.17 2.65 0.66
CA VAL A 106 -2.68 1.55 -0.16
C VAL A 106 -3.34 0.48 0.71
N GLY A 107 -4.60 0.19 0.43
CA GLY A 107 -5.33 -0.93 1.01
C GLY A 107 -5.15 -2.22 0.19
N ARG A 108 -5.80 -3.29 0.63
CA ARG A 108 -5.70 -4.63 -0.01
C ARG A 108 -6.13 -4.62 -1.49
N TYR A 109 -7.15 -3.84 -1.84
CA TYR A 109 -7.74 -3.77 -3.20
C TYR A 109 -7.51 -2.40 -3.84
N CYS A 110 -6.35 -1.78 -3.58
CA CYS A 110 -6.04 -0.47 -4.12
C CYS A 110 -5.59 -0.59 -5.57
N GLY A 111 -6.30 0.10 -6.49
CA GLY A 111 -5.85 0.31 -7.85
C GLY A 111 -4.95 1.53 -8.01
N ILE A 112 -4.45 1.74 -9.21
CA ILE A 112 -3.57 2.84 -9.61
C ILE A 112 -4.39 3.90 -10.33
N ASP A 113 -4.46 5.13 -9.79
CA ASP A 113 -5.10 6.26 -10.46
C ASP A 113 -4.08 7.01 -11.33
N LEU A 114 -4.30 6.99 -12.65
CA LEU A 114 -3.55 7.78 -13.62
C LEU A 114 -4.45 8.85 -14.24
N HIS A 115 -3.95 10.08 -14.31
CA HIS A 115 -4.57 11.20 -15.00
C HIS A 115 -3.76 11.51 -16.24
N LEU A 116 -4.38 11.43 -17.41
CA LEU A 116 -3.77 11.79 -18.69
C LEU A 116 -4.26 13.17 -19.11
N PHE A 117 -3.35 14.03 -19.53
CA PHE A 117 -3.64 15.39 -19.94
C PHE A 117 -3.44 15.52 -21.45
N THR A 118 -4.52 15.24 -22.21
CA THR A 118 -4.52 15.17 -23.66
C THR A 118 -5.82 15.76 -24.26
N ASP A 119 -5.75 16.26 -25.47
CA ASP A 119 -6.91 16.79 -26.19
C ASP A 119 -7.79 15.69 -26.81
N SER A 120 -7.26 14.46 -26.95
CA SER A 120 -7.96 13.36 -27.61
C SER A 120 -8.03 12.11 -26.73
N GLY A 121 -9.20 11.85 -26.15
CA GLY A 121 -9.50 10.58 -25.48
C GLY A 121 -9.53 9.40 -26.45
N LYS A 122 -9.89 9.64 -27.74
CA LYS A 122 -9.87 8.62 -28.80
C LYS A 122 -8.47 8.10 -29.08
N ASP A 123 -7.45 8.96 -29.04
CA ASP A 123 -6.06 8.54 -29.25
C ASP A 123 -5.55 7.64 -28.11
N VAL A 124 -6.04 7.88 -26.89
CA VAL A 124 -5.78 7.00 -25.75
C VAL A 124 -6.45 5.65 -25.95
N GLU A 125 -7.73 5.64 -26.35
CA GLU A 125 -8.48 4.42 -26.64
C GLU A 125 -7.81 3.57 -27.73
N LEU A 126 -7.43 4.20 -28.85
CA LEU A 126 -6.68 3.54 -29.92
C LEU A 126 -5.32 3.01 -29.45
N PHE A 127 -4.65 3.73 -28.56
CA PHE A 127 -3.39 3.25 -27.99
C PHE A 127 -3.60 1.98 -27.15
N LEU A 128 -4.63 1.94 -26.29
CA LEU A 128 -4.94 0.77 -25.47
C LEU A 128 -5.24 -0.45 -26.37
N LEU A 129 -6.09 -0.27 -27.38
CA LEU A 129 -6.42 -1.31 -28.35
C LEU A 129 -5.19 -1.83 -29.11
N ASN A 130 -4.35 -0.93 -29.62
CA ASN A 130 -3.17 -1.31 -30.41
C ASN A 130 -2.09 -2.03 -29.57
N ASN A 131 -2.09 -1.85 -28.25
CA ASN A 131 -1.17 -2.53 -27.34
C ASN A 131 -1.80 -3.76 -26.68
N GLY A 132 -3.01 -4.18 -27.09
CA GLY A 132 -3.69 -5.35 -26.57
C GLY A 132 -4.07 -5.22 -25.08
N LEU A 133 -4.28 -4.00 -24.61
CA LEU A 133 -4.71 -3.74 -23.23
C LEU A 133 -6.24 -3.76 -23.19
N ASP A 134 -6.79 -4.74 -22.48
CA ASP A 134 -8.23 -4.81 -22.23
C ASP A 134 -8.65 -3.68 -21.29
N TYR A 135 -9.70 -2.95 -21.69
CA TYR A 135 -10.21 -1.85 -20.90
C TYR A 135 -11.74 -1.81 -20.86
N GLN A 136 -12.26 -1.24 -19.80
CA GLN A 136 -13.67 -0.94 -19.64
C GLN A 136 -13.86 0.59 -19.68
N PRO A 137 -14.65 1.13 -20.63
CA PRO A 137 -14.95 2.56 -20.68
C PRO A 137 -15.93 2.93 -19.56
N GLY A 138 -15.67 4.07 -18.93
CA GLY A 138 -16.50 4.63 -17.87
C GLY A 138 -16.47 6.14 -17.86
N GLN A 139 -17.10 6.72 -16.85
CA GLN A 139 -17.14 8.15 -16.63
C GLN A 139 -16.95 8.49 -15.17
N ARG A 140 -16.27 9.60 -14.89
CA ARG A 140 -16.06 10.12 -13.53
C ARG A 140 -16.54 11.56 -13.45
N ARG A 141 -17.24 11.89 -12.35
CA ARG A 141 -17.59 13.26 -12.02
C ARG A 141 -16.42 13.93 -11.33
N ILE A 142 -16.12 15.15 -11.74
CA ILE A 142 -15.12 16.04 -11.14
C ILE A 142 -15.72 17.42 -10.94
N TYR A 143 -15.04 18.23 -10.13
CA TYR A 143 -15.49 19.60 -9.84
C TYR A 143 -14.36 20.58 -10.12
N ARG A 144 -14.71 21.64 -10.89
CA ARG A 144 -13.90 22.83 -11.13
C ARG A 144 -14.54 24.00 -10.37
N GLY A 145 -14.02 24.27 -9.16
CA GLY A 145 -14.72 25.16 -8.24
C GLY A 145 -16.07 24.57 -7.81
N SER A 146 -17.16 25.26 -8.13
CA SER A 146 -18.54 24.80 -7.92
C SER A 146 -19.15 24.04 -9.10
N GLU A 147 -18.52 24.10 -10.27
CA GLU A 147 -19.01 23.50 -11.50
C GLU A 147 -18.67 22.01 -11.57
N GLN A 148 -19.68 21.19 -11.87
CA GLN A 148 -19.52 19.75 -12.07
C GLN A 148 -19.26 19.46 -13.55
N GLN A 149 -18.26 18.64 -13.81
CA GLN A 149 -17.94 18.08 -15.12
C GLN A 149 -17.88 16.56 -15.08
N THR A 150 -18.16 15.94 -16.23
CA THR A 150 -17.99 14.50 -16.42
C THR A 150 -16.84 14.28 -17.38
N ILE A 151 -15.88 13.44 -17.00
CA ILE A 151 -14.71 13.10 -17.80
C ILE A 151 -14.71 11.60 -18.15
N PRO A 152 -14.13 11.21 -19.30
CA PRO A 152 -13.93 9.80 -19.63
C PRO A 152 -12.93 9.14 -18.67
N VAL A 153 -13.17 7.85 -18.37
CA VAL A 153 -12.26 6.99 -17.63
C VAL A 153 -12.14 5.66 -18.35
N PHE A 154 -10.96 5.12 -18.44
CA PHE A 154 -10.69 3.76 -18.87
C PHE A 154 -10.17 2.95 -17.68
N VAL A 155 -10.86 1.87 -17.33
CA VAL A 155 -10.38 0.91 -16.33
C VAL A 155 -9.64 -0.20 -17.06
N VAL A 156 -8.34 -0.27 -16.89
CA VAL A 156 -7.45 -1.26 -17.49
C VAL A 156 -7.05 -2.25 -16.43
N THR A 157 -7.32 -3.55 -16.64
CA THR A 157 -6.92 -4.63 -15.75
C THR A 157 -5.78 -5.41 -16.38
N THR A 158 -4.65 -5.47 -15.68
CA THR A 158 -3.51 -6.31 -16.03
C THR A 158 -3.39 -7.46 -15.03
N GLU A 159 -2.48 -8.40 -15.26
CA GLU A 159 -2.19 -9.47 -14.29
C GLU A 159 -1.71 -8.93 -12.94
N ASP A 160 -1.02 -7.78 -12.94
CA ASP A 160 -0.33 -7.23 -11.78
C ASP A 160 -1.11 -6.12 -11.05
N ALA A 161 -1.96 -5.36 -11.76
CA ALA A 161 -2.65 -4.20 -11.20
C ALA A 161 -3.88 -3.78 -12.02
N GLU A 162 -4.80 -3.08 -11.36
CA GLU A 162 -5.89 -2.36 -11.99
C GLU A 162 -5.53 -0.87 -12.08
N PHE A 163 -5.74 -0.29 -13.26
CA PHE A 163 -5.49 1.13 -13.53
C PHE A 163 -6.81 1.86 -13.82
N SER A 164 -7.06 2.94 -13.10
CA SER A 164 -8.14 3.88 -13.41
C SER A 164 -7.54 5.08 -14.14
N ILE A 165 -7.68 5.12 -15.46
CA ILE A 165 -7.08 6.12 -16.35
C ILE A 165 -8.13 7.19 -16.65
N SER A 166 -8.04 8.36 -16.02
CA SER A 166 -8.95 9.50 -16.23
C SER A 166 -8.37 10.45 -17.26
N ILE A 167 -9.22 10.91 -18.20
CA ILE A 167 -8.81 11.79 -19.31
C ILE A 167 -9.19 13.23 -19.00
N PHE A 168 -8.20 14.09 -18.95
CA PHE A 168 -8.30 15.52 -18.71
C PHE A 168 -7.77 16.29 -19.91
N THR A 169 -8.24 17.52 -20.08
CA THR A 169 -7.65 18.45 -21.06
C THR A 169 -6.31 19.00 -20.53
N PRO A 170 -5.37 19.43 -21.40
CA PRO A 170 -4.09 19.99 -20.97
C PRO A 170 -4.20 21.20 -20.03
N ILE A 171 -5.30 21.99 -20.16
CA ILE A 171 -5.59 23.14 -19.31
C ILE A 171 -5.89 22.69 -17.87
N ASP A 172 -6.51 21.53 -17.70
CA ASP A 172 -6.92 20.99 -16.40
C ASP A 172 -5.75 20.71 -15.46
N LEU A 173 -4.54 20.48 -15.99
CA LEU A 173 -3.32 20.29 -15.19
C LEU A 173 -3.00 21.49 -14.30
N ARG A 174 -3.40 22.68 -14.70
CA ARG A 174 -3.16 23.94 -13.97
C ARG A 174 -4.29 24.33 -13.04
N LEU A 175 -5.38 23.55 -13.03
CA LEU A 175 -6.57 23.84 -12.25
C LEU A 175 -6.66 23.00 -10.99
N SER A 176 -7.29 23.56 -9.95
CA SER A 176 -7.55 22.87 -8.68
C SER A 176 -8.80 21.99 -8.77
N LEU A 177 -8.71 20.90 -9.53
CA LEU A 177 -9.81 19.96 -9.71
C LEU A 177 -9.97 19.05 -8.49
N ARG A 178 -11.22 18.62 -8.22
CA ARG A 178 -11.59 17.82 -7.04
C ARG A 178 -12.55 16.69 -7.43
N SER A 179 -12.57 15.62 -6.64
CA SER A 179 -13.53 14.52 -6.79
C SER A 179 -14.91 14.84 -6.21
N THR A 180 -14.98 15.76 -5.23
CA THR A 180 -16.21 16.20 -4.58
C THR A 180 -16.21 17.72 -4.40
N PRO A 181 -17.36 18.39 -4.23
CA PRO A 181 -17.45 19.86 -4.11
C PRO A 181 -16.59 20.43 -2.97
N ARG A 182 -16.48 19.69 -1.87
CA ARG A 182 -15.74 20.09 -0.65
C ARG A 182 -14.44 19.28 -0.47
N GLY A 183 -14.06 18.44 -1.45
CA GLY A 183 -12.86 17.61 -1.41
C GLY A 183 -11.58 18.43 -1.55
N LYS A 184 -10.45 17.79 -1.21
CA LYS A 184 -9.14 18.37 -1.49
C LYS A 184 -8.86 18.30 -3.00
N PRO A 185 -8.10 19.24 -3.57
CA PRO A 185 -7.64 19.16 -4.96
C PRO A 185 -6.85 17.87 -5.20
N PHE A 186 -6.93 17.35 -6.42
CA PHE A 186 -6.08 16.25 -6.84
C PHE A 186 -4.60 16.65 -6.72
N ARG A 187 -3.81 15.72 -6.17
CA ARG A 187 -2.35 15.81 -6.20
C ARG A 187 -1.86 15.00 -7.39
N HIS A 188 -0.81 15.51 -8.04
CA HIS A 188 -0.23 14.89 -9.22
C HIS A 188 1.28 14.75 -9.08
N ALA A 189 1.83 13.66 -9.59
CA ALA A 189 3.26 13.48 -9.75
C ALA A 189 3.56 12.90 -11.13
N GLY A 190 4.35 13.63 -11.92
CA GLY A 190 4.81 13.18 -13.22
C GLY A 190 5.99 12.20 -13.13
N LEU A 191 6.35 11.58 -14.25
CA LEU A 191 7.41 10.58 -14.36
C LEU A 191 8.73 11.00 -13.71
N LYS A 192 9.17 12.25 -13.93
CA LYS A 192 10.45 12.75 -13.37
C LYS A 192 10.42 12.78 -11.84
N ALA A 193 9.33 13.27 -11.24
CA ALA A 193 9.17 13.38 -9.80
C ALA A 193 9.15 12.01 -9.11
N LEU A 194 8.44 11.04 -9.72
CA LEU A 194 8.35 9.66 -9.20
C LEU A 194 9.68 8.90 -9.34
N SER A 195 10.40 9.09 -10.43
CA SER A 195 11.71 8.47 -10.64
C SER A 195 12.75 8.99 -9.64
N ALA A 196 12.73 10.30 -9.33
CA ALA A 196 13.62 10.92 -8.35
C ALA A 196 13.33 10.42 -6.92
N ALA A 197 12.07 10.27 -6.54
CA ALA A 197 11.65 9.77 -5.22
C ALA A 197 12.09 8.31 -4.99
N ARG A 198 12.24 7.50 -6.04
CA ARG A 198 12.76 6.13 -5.96
C ARG A 198 14.26 6.09 -5.67
N GLY A 199 15.02 7.08 -6.12
CA GLY A 199 16.48 7.17 -5.91
C GLY A 199 16.89 7.64 -4.51
N GLN A 200 15.96 8.18 -3.71
CA GLN A 200 16.24 8.71 -2.37
C GLN A 200 15.99 7.71 -1.21
N LYS A 201 15.51 6.49 -1.47
CA LYS A 201 15.30 5.48 -0.44
C LYS A 201 16.45 4.46 -0.47
N ASN A 202 17.61 4.81 0.10
CA ASN A 202 18.52 4.02 0.95
C ASN A 202 19.86 4.71 1.23
N PRO A 203 20.02 5.53 2.30
CA PRO A 203 21.34 5.74 2.87
C PRO A 203 21.61 4.97 4.18
N ASP A 204 20.65 4.24 4.76
CA ASP A 204 20.80 3.72 6.13
C ASP A 204 20.90 2.18 6.26
N SER A 205 21.28 1.44 5.22
CA SER A 205 21.52 0.00 5.34
C SER A 205 22.99 -0.44 5.21
N GLU A 206 23.95 0.50 5.17
CA GLU A 206 25.38 0.19 5.24
C GLU A 206 26.00 0.85 6.46
N GLY A 207 25.95 0.16 7.60
CA GLY A 207 26.61 0.63 8.81
C GLY A 207 26.39 -0.23 10.02
N MET A 208 26.61 -1.54 9.94
CA MET A 208 27.04 -2.34 11.07
C MET A 208 27.67 -3.65 10.57
N ALA A 209 28.96 -3.54 10.31
CA ALA A 209 29.87 -4.68 10.34
C ALA A 209 30.56 -4.71 11.72
#